data_07fcb1d6e5aac025577a556d9abd209f
#
_entry.id   07fcb1d6e5aac025577a556d9abd209f
#
_cell.length_a   1.000
_cell.length_b   1.000
_cell.length_c   1.000
_cell.angle_alpha   90.00
_cell.angle_beta   90.00
_cell.angle_gamma   90.00
#
_symmetry.space_group_name_H-M   'P 1'
#
loop_
_entity.id
_entity.type
_entity.pdbx_description
1 polymer ?
#
loop_
_entity_poly.entity_id
_entity_poly.type
_entity_poly.pdbx_seq_one_letter_code
_entity_poly.pdbx_strand_id
1 'polypeptide(L)'
;HQNAMNQRVPIYRQVLDLFKQDGRIHPGTGMITGVIALFLAILSVLGVLAFHFPAYLTTPELRSFYSVDAMRTLLFTALLASGTIALTNIVFGRQRWLNIAAFVLVCIAVAAGGSQVVVTSSNTGDHPYLGLDWFILDLLASSTVFIIFEKLFPLYPGQPVFRGEWQVDMKHFLFNHLSVGAVLLCINFFVHRLFSWAAYEPLQQAIQSLPYLAELFVAVLVADLVQYAAHRAYHEVPFLWR
;
A
#
# COMPACT_ATOMS: atom_id res chain seq x y z
N HIS A 1 -18.42 1.96 -49.56
CA HIS A 1 -17.40 2.85 -49.01
C HIS A 1 -17.43 2.76 -47.50
N GLN A 2 -16.77 1.75 -46.93
CA GLN A 2 -16.55 1.59 -45.49
C GLN A 2 -15.04 1.65 -45.24
N ASN A 3 -14.54 2.83 -44.94
CA ASN A 3 -13.27 2.98 -44.23
C ASN A 3 -13.55 2.92 -42.75
N ALA A 4 -13.67 1.70 -42.19
CA ALA A 4 -13.54 1.48 -40.77
C ALA A 4 -12.06 1.65 -40.43
N MET A 5 -11.68 2.88 -40.08
CA MET A 5 -10.39 3.14 -39.44
C MET A 5 -10.26 2.24 -38.21
N ASN A 6 -9.28 1.38 -38.27
CA ASN A 6 -8.86 0.47 -37.21
C ASN A 6 -8.31 1.34 -36.03
N GLN A 7 -9.23 1.96 -35.29
CA GLN A 7 -8.89 2.71 -34.06
C GLN A 7 -8.36 1.70 -33.05
N ARG A 8 -7.05 1.61 -32.95
CA ARG A 8 -6.40 0.83 -31.88
C ARG A 8 -6.88 1.37 -30.55
N VAL A 9 -7.73 0.62 -29.86
CA VAL A 9 -8.19 0.97 -28.51
C VAL A 9 -6.95 1.18 -27.64
N PRO A 10 -6.81 2.32 -26.98
CA PRO A 10 -5.65 2.59 -26.12
C PRO A 10 -5.54 1.53 -25.02
N ILE A 11 -4.30 1.17 -24.70
CA ILE A 11 -3.97 0.07 -23.77
C ILE A 11 -4.70 0.21 -22.42
N TYR A 12 -4.80 1.44 -21.91
CA TYR A 12 -5.51 1.67 -20.65
C TYR A 12 -7.00 1.27 -20.72
N ARG A 13 -7.67 1.46 -21.85
CA ARG A 13 -9.06 1.00 -22.03
C ARG A 13 -9.14 -0.53 -22.11
N GLN A 14 -8.16 -1.18 -22.72
CA GLN A 14 -8.11 -2.64 -22.75
C GLN A 14 -7.91 -3.22 -21.34
N VAL A 15 -7.07 -2.58 -20.50
CA VAL A 15 -6.91 -2.95 -19.08
C VAL A 15 -8.20 -2.71 -18.31
N LEU A 16 -8.86 -1.56 -18.54
CA LEU A 16 -10.13 -1.23 -17.91
C LEU A 16 -11.25 -2.22 -18.27
N ASP A 17 -11.29 -2.66 -19.52
CA ASP A 17 -12.31 -3.59 -20.00
C ASP A 17 -12.14 -5.02 -19.43
N LEU A 18 -10.92 -5.39 -18.96
CA LEU A 18 -10.70 -6.63 -18.20
C LEU A 18 -11.41 -6.65 -16.85
N PHE A 19 -11.49 -5.49 -16.21
CA PHE A 19 -12.09 -5.34 -14.89
C PHE A 19 -13.58 -4.97 -14.96
N LYS A 20 -14.11 -4.75 -16.18
CA LYS A 20 -15.54 -4.56 -16.40
C LYS A 20 -16.26 -5.91 -16.47
N GLN A 21 -17.47 -5.92 -16.00
CA GLN A 21 -18.32 -7.12 -15.85
C GLN A 21 -18.58 -7.88 -17.16
N ASP A 22 -18.53 -7.19 -18.31
CA ASP A 22 -18.81 -7.77 -19.63
C ASP A 22 -17.56 -8.27 -20.36
N GLY A 23 -16.37 -8.04 -19.80
CA GLY A 23 -15.11 -8.52 -20.36
C GLY A 23 -14.97 -10.02 -20.14
N ARG A 24 -15.34 -10.86 -21.10
CA ARG A 24 -14.96 -12.28 -21.10
C ARG A 24 -13.44 -12.35 -21.10
N ILE A 25 -12.88 -12.80 -19.99
CA ILE A 25 -11.46 -13.10 -19.87
C ILE A 25 -11.19 -14.27 -20.83
N HIS A 26 -10.55 -13.99 -21.95
CA HIS A 26 -10.13 -15.06 -22.85
C HIS A 26 -8.80 -15.62 -22.33
N PRO A 27 -8.77 -16.85 -21.81
CA PRO A 27 -7.52 -17.51 -21.45
C PRO A 27 -6.62 -17.60 -22.71
N GLY A 28 -5.35 -17.21 -22.59
CA GLY A 28 -4.38 -17.25 -23.68
C GLY A 28 -4.01 -15.88 -24.31
N THR A 29 -4.65 -14.76 -23.89
CA THR A 29 -4.24 -13.41 -24.38
C THR A 29 -2.96 -12.89 -23.73
N GLY A 30 -2.49 -13.48 -22.65
CA GLY A 30 -1.31 -13.03 -21.89
C GLY A 30 -1.54 -11.75 -21.09
N MET A 31 -2.77 -11.28 -20.97
CA MET A 31 -3.08 -10.00 -20.35
C MET A 31 -3.12 -10.10 -18.83
N ILE A 32 -3.76 -11.15 -18.27
CA ILE A 32 -3.79 -11.36 -16.80
C ILE A 32 -2.37 -11.59 -16.31
N THR A 33 -1.64 -12.47 -16.98
CA THR A 33 -0.24 -12.76 -16.63
C THR A 33 0.64 -11.52 -16.81
N GLY A 34 0.36 -10.67 -17.81
CA GLY A 34 1.05 -9.39 -18.00
C GLY A 34 0.80 -8.39 -16.87
N VAL A 35 -0.45 -8.30 -16.37
CA VAL A 35 -0.80 -7.47 -15.22
C VAL A 35 -0.12 -7.98 -13.95
N ILE A 36 -0.11 -9.31 -13.74
CA ILE A 36 0.60 -9.94 -12.61
C ILE A 36 2.11 -9.64 -12.69
N ALA A 37 2.71 -9.80 -13.88
CA ALA A 37 4.13 -9.52 -14.08
C ALA A 37 4.45 -8.04 -13.76
N LEU A 38 3.63 -7.11 -14.27
CA LEU A 38 3.81 -5.69 -14.02
C LEU A 38 3.64 -5.35 -12.54
N PHE A 39 2.65 -5.91 -11.87
CA PHE A 39 2.45 -5.72 -10.43
C PHE A 39 3.65 -6.21 -9.62
N LEU A 40 4.14 -7.41 -9.88
CA LEU A 40 5.33 -7.96 -9.23
C LEU A 40 6.58 -7.13 -9.54
N ALA A 41 6.71 -6.60 -10.76
CA ALA A 41 7.82 -5.72 -11.12
C ALA A 41 7.79 -4.41 -10.31
N ILE A 42 6.63 -3.78 -10.19
CA ILE A 42 6.47 -2.56 -9.39
C ILE A 42 6.79 -2.84 -7.92
N LEU A 43 6.25 -3.93 -7.33
CA LEU A 43 6.57 -4.32 -5.96
C LEU A 43 8.08 -4.57 -5.78
N SER A 44 8.73 -5.17 -6.78
CA SER A 44 10.17 -5.42 -6.74
C SER A 44 10.98 -4.12 -6.75
N VAL A 45 10.61 -3.15 -7.58
CA VAL A 45 11.25 -1.83 -7.58
C VAL A 45 11.07 -1.14 -6.22
N LEU A 46 9.85 -1.15 -5.67
CA LEU A 46 9.58 -0.58 -4.34
C LEU A 46 10.37 -1.30 -3.24
N GLY A 47 10.51 -2.63 -3.33
CA GLY A 47 11.31 -3.43 -2.40
C GLY A 47 12.80 -3.08 -2.47
N VAL A 48 13.35 -2.91 -3.67
CA VAL A 48 14.76 -2.46 -3.85
C VAL A 48 14.96 -1.06 -3.27
N LEU A 49 14.04 -0.14 -3.54
CA LEU A 49 14.07 1.20 -2.96
C LEU A 49 13.96 1.18 -1.43
N ALA A 50 13.12 0.29 -0.87
CA ALA A 50 12.98 0.11 0.57
C ALA A 50 14.28 -0.43 1.20
N PHE A 51 15.05 -1.25 0.49
CA PHE A 51 16.38 -1.68 0.95
C PHE A 51 17.43 -0.57 0.90
N HIS A 52 17.36 0.33 -0.10
CA HIS A 52 18.25 1.50 -0.16
C HIS A 52 17.91 2.55 0.89
N PHE A 53 16.63 2.76 1.17
CA PHE A 53 16.14 3.83 2.04
C PHE A 53 15.19 3.30 3.13
N PRO A 54 15.63 2.32 3.96
CA PRO A 54 14.74 1.69 4.93
C PRO A 54 14.18 2.66 5.96
N ALA A 55 14.97 3.66 6.36
CA ALA A 55 14.54 4.66 7.34
C ALA A 55 13.34 5.50 6.88
N TYR A 56 13.25 5.77 5.59
CA TYR A 56 12.22 6.67 5.03
C TYR A 56 11.03 5.92 4.44
N LEU A 57 11.22 4.69 3.98
CA LEU A 57 10.19 3.97 3.22
C LEU A 57 9.51 2.87 4.01
N THR A 58 10.12 2.38 5.09
CA THR A 58 9.57 1.28 5.86
C THR A 58 9.24 1.69 7.29
N THR A 59 8.28 0.96 7.90
CA THR A 59 7.82 1.17 9.26
C THR A 59 8.81 0.58 10.27
N PRO A 60 9.34 1.34 11.24
CA PRO A 60 10.32 0.84 12.21
C PRO A 60 9.84 -0.39 12.97
N GLU A 61 8.58 -0.40 13.38
CA GLU A 61 7.95 -1.50 14.12
C GLU A 61 7.90 -2.77 13.28
N LEU A 62 7.48 -2.67 12.02
CA LEU A 62 7.41 -3.84 11.12
C LEU A 62 8.80 -4.40 10.81
N ARG A 63 9.82 -3.55 10.69
CA ARG A 63 11.20 -4.01 10.48
C ARG A 63 11.71 -4.94 11.56
N SER A 64 11.17 -4.85 12.78
CA SER A 64 11.54 -5.74 13.89
C SER A 64 10.93 -7.14 13.75
N PHE A 65 9.84 -7.30 13.00
CA PHE A 65 9.13 -8.57 12.85
C PHE A 65 9.62 -9.42 11.69
N TYR A 66 10.13 -8.83 10.61
CA TYR A 66 10.57 -9.60 9.47
C TYR A 66 12.10 -9.62 9.34
N SER A 67 12.65 -10.80 9.04
CA SER A 67 14.09 -10.91 8.79
C SER A 67 14.45 -10.34 7.41
N VAL A 68 15.60 -9.69 7.32
CA VAL A 68 16.13 -9.17 6.05
C VAL A 68 16.30 -10.30 5.03
N ASP A 69 16.71 -11.50 5.47
CA ASP A 69 16.90 -12.66 4.58
C ASP A 69 15.58 -13.17 4.00
N ALA A 70 14.50 -13.18 4.79
CA ALA A 70 13.17 -13.50 4.28
C ALA A 70 12.72 -12.49 3.22
N MET A 71 12.91 -11.20 3.47
CA MET A 71 12.57 -10.14 2.50
C MET A 71 13.43 -10.21 1.24
N ARG A 72 14.71 -10.57 1.35
CA ARG A 72 15.59 -10.84 0.19
C ARG A 72 15.08 -11.99 -0.65
N THR A 73 14.67 -13.08 -0.01
CA THR A 73 14.13 -14.26 -0.69
C THR A 73 12.83 -13.93 -1.40
N LEU A 74 11.92 -13.20 -0.75
CA LEU A 74 10.67 -12.71 -1.37
C LEU A 74 10.96 -11.80 -2.55
N LEU A 75 11.87 -10.85 -2.42
CA LEU A 75 12.24 -9.94 -3.51
C LEU A 75 12.88 -10.70 -4.67
N PHE A 76 13.79 -11.65 -4.39
CA PHE A 76 14.37 -12.50 -5.42
C PHE A 76 13.31 -13.31 -6.17
N THR A 77 12.41 -13.95 -5.45
CA THR A 77 11.33 -14.75 -6.07
C THR A 77 10.37 -13.88 -6.88
N ALA A 78 10.04 -12.68 -6.40
CA ALA A 78 9.22 -11.72 -7.13
C ALA A 78 9.88 -11.24 -8.42
N LEU A 79 11.17 -10.89 -8.38
CA LEU A 79 11.97 -10.51 -9.55
C LEU A 79 12.03 -11.64 -10.57
N LEU A 80 12.34 -12.87 -10.12
CA LEU A 80 12.42 -14.04 -10.98
C LEU A 80 11.06 -14.36 -11.62
N ALA A 81 9.99 -14.38 -10.81
CA ALA A 81 8.64 -14.66 -11.30
C ALA A 81 8.18 -13.59 -12.30
N SER A 82 8.35 -12.31 -11.97
CA SER A 82 7.99 -11.20 -12.85
C SER A 82 8.77 -11.25 -14.17
N GLY A 83 10.09 -11.43 -14.11
CA GLY A 83 10.96 -11.50 -15.29
C GLY A 83 10.63 -12.68 -16.20
N THR A 84 10.40 -13.87 -15.62
CA THR A 84 10.04 -15.08 -16.40
C THR A 84 8.67 -14.96 -17.04
N ILE A 85 7.65 -14.47 -16.32
CA ILE A 85 6.31 -14.25 -16.86
C ILE A 85 6.36 -13.18 -17.97
N ALA A 86 7.03 -12.06 -17.73
CA ALA A 86 7.16 -10.99 -18.70
C ALA A 86 7.86 -11.48 -19.98
N LEU A 87 8.99 -12.19 -19.86
CA LEU A 87 9.73 -12.69 -20.99
C LEU A 87 8.94 -13.73 -21.80
N THR A 88 8.29 -14.69 -21.13
CA THR A 88 7.40 -15.66 -21.80
C THR A 88 6.27 -14.97 -22.56
N ASN A 89 5.66 -13.96 -21.96
CA ASN A 89 4.57 -13.23 -22.60
C ASN A 89 5.06 -12.33 -23.76
N ILE A 90 6.29 -11.82 -23.73
CA ILE A 90 6.90 -11.09 -24.83
C ILE A 90 7.09 -12.01 -26.03
N VAL A 91 7.54 -13.24 -25.80
CA VAL A 91 7.84 -14.22 -26.85
C VAL A 91 6.56 -14.81 -27.45
N PHE A 92 5.63 -15.26 -26.58
CA PHE A 92 4.46 -16.07 -26.99
C PHE A 92 3.14 -15.31 -26.92
N GLY A 93 3.07 -14.15 -26.25
CA GLY A 93 1.83 -13.43 -25.98
C GLY A 93 1.48 -12.38 -27.00
N ARG A 94 0.19 -12.00 -27.03
CA ARG A 94 -0.33 -10.90 -27.85
C ARG A 94 -0.13 -9.50 -27.24
N GLN A 95 -0.11 -9.41 -25.91
CA GLN A 95 0.01 -8.14 -25.15
C GLN A 95 1.47 -7.86 -24.78
N ARG A 96 2.23 -7.31 -25.73
CA ARG A 96 3.68 -7.10 -25.54
C ARG A 96 4.03 -5.92 -24.65
N TRP A 97 3.28 -4.81 -24.71
CA TRP A 97 3.66 -3.55 -24.05
C TRP A 97 3.68 -3.64 -22.53
N LEU A 98 2.67 -4.28 -21.89
CA LEU A 98 2.64 -4.49 -20.45
C LEU A 98 3.85 -5.32 -19.98
N ASN A 99 4.17 -6.35 -20.74
CA ASN A 99 5.25 -7.26 -20.42
C ASN A 99 6.63 -6.63 -20.67
N ILE A 100 6.77 -5.80 -21.71
CA ILE A 100 7.98 -5.00 -21.93
C ILE A 100 8.16 -4.02 -20.76
N ALA A 101 7.12 -3.32 -20.33
CA ALA A 101 7.18 -2.43 -19.18
C ALA A 101 7.58 -3.18 -17.90
N ALA A 102 6.98 -4.36 -17.64
CA ALA A 102 7.34 -5.21 -16.51
C ALA A 102 8.81 -5.64 -16.58
N PHE A 103 9.26 -6.10 -17.74
CA PHE A 103 10.65 -6.55 -17.94
C PHE A 103 11.66 -5.41 -17.74
N VAL A 104 11.37 -4.22 -18.28
CA VAL A 104 12.21 -3.02 -18.07
C VAL A 104 12.29 -2.66 -16.59
N LEU A 105 11.17 -2.70 -15.85
CA LEU A 105 11.18 -2.44 -14.41
C LEU A 105 12.00 -3.49 -13.65
N VAL A 106 11.92 -4.76 -14.03
CA VAL A 106 12.78 -5.81 -13.45
C VAL A 106 14.25 -5.52 -13.72
N CYS A 107 14.59 -5.14 -14.96
CA CYS A 107 15.97 -4.77 -15.30
C CYS A 107 16.46 -3.57 -14.48
N ILE A 108 15.63 -2.54 -14.29
CA ILE A 108 15.94 -1.39 -13.44
C ILE A 108 16.17 -1.84 -11.99
N ALA A 109 15.27 -2.67 -11.45
CA ALA A 109 15.40 -3.18 -10.09
C ALA A 109 16.69 -4.00 -9.89
N VAL A 110 17.02 -4.85 -10.86
CA VAL A 110 18.26 -5.65 -10.83
C VAL A 110 19.51 -4.76 -10.95
N ALA A 111 19.49 -3.78 -11.86
CA ALA A 111 20.57 -2.82 -12.01
C ALA A 111 20.79 -1.96 -10.75
N ALA A 112 19.73 -1.69 -10.01
CA ALA A 112 19.78 -1.01 -8.71
C ALA A 112 20.24 -1.93 -7.55
N GLY A 113 20.68 -3.16 -7.83
CA GLY A 113 21.21 -4.12 -6.85
C GLY A 113 20.29 -5.28 -6.51
N GLY A 114 19.01 -5.25 -6.95
CA GLY A 114 18.06 -6.34 -6.77
C GLY A 114 17.93 -6.77 -5.31
N SER A 115 17.90 -8.09 -5.08
CA SER A 115 17.82 -8.68 -3.74
C SER A 115 19.15 -8.61 -2.96
N GLN A 116 20.26 -8.19 -3.59
CA GLN A 116 21.58 -8.14 -2.99
C GLN A 116 21.96 -6.77 -2.43
N VAL A 117 21.07 -5.81 -2.48
CA VAL A 117 21.28 -4.47 -1.89
C VAL A 117 21.71 -4.60 -0.42
N VAL A 118 22.81 -3.93 -0.07
CA VAL A 118 23.25 -3.86 1.31
C VAL A 118 22.31 -2.94 2.08
N VAL A 119 21.54 -3.53 2.99
CA VAL A 119 20.67 -2.76 3.88
C VAL A 119 21.53 -2.06 4.91
N THR A 120 21.66 -0.75 4.79
CA THR A 120 22.33 0.04 5.80
C THR A 120 21.44 0.07 7.03
N SER A 121 21.96 -0.40 8.17
CA SER A 121 21.24 -0.27 9.45
C SER A 121 21.04 1.22 9.72
N SER A 122 19.86 1.71 9.40
CA SER A 122 19.49 3.07 9.75
C SER A 122 19.33 3.12 11.26
N ASN A 123 20.16 3.89 11.92
CA ASN A 123 19.91 4.28 13.30
C ASN A 123 18.45 4.77 13.37
N THR A 124 17.71 4.20 14.31
CA THR A 124 16.34 4.54 14.62
C THR A 124 16.27 5.94 15.23
N GLY A 125 16.64 6.94 14.43
CA GLY A 125 16.33 8.33 14.75
C GLY A 125 14.85 8.58 14.43
N ASP A 126 14.27 9.54 15.11
CA ASP A 126 12.90 10.07 14.90
C ASP A 126 12.79 10.71 13.50
N HIS A 127 12.94 9.89 12.47
CA HIS A 127 12.81 10.36 11.09
C HIS A 127 11.41 10.07 10.57
N PRO A 128 10.79 11.01 9.85
CA PRO A 128 9.54 10.77 9.17
C PRO A 128 9.70 9.65 8.15
N TYR A 129 8.80 8.69 8.14
CA TYR A 129 8.79 7.57 7.20
C TYR A 129 7.43 7.46 6.49
N LEU A 130 7.45 6.89 5.28
CA LEU A 130 6.27 6.75 4.44
C LEU A 130 5.45 5.48 4.76
N GLY A 131 6.10 4.43 5.30
CA GLY A 131 5.44 3.18 5.66
C GLY A 131 4.89 2.41 4.45
N LEU A 132 5.66 2.28 3.37
CA LEU A 132 5.23 1.53 2.18
C LEU A 132 4.93 0.07 2.46
N ASP A 133 5.68 -0.55 3.38
CA ASP A 133 5.47 -1.91 3.84
C ASP A 133 4.11 -2.05 4.53
N TRP A 134 3.75 -1.12 5.41
CA TRP A 134 2.44 -1.09 6.04
C TRP A 134 1.32 -0.85 5.02
N PHE A 135 1.52 0.08 4.09
CA PHE A 135 0.56 0.35 3.01
C PHE A 135 0.27 -0.89 2.17
N ILE A 136 1.31 -1.61 1.73
CA ILE A 136 1.15 -2.82 0.93
C ILE A 136 0.48 -3.93 1.76
N LEU A 137 0.88 -4.10 3.02
CA LEU A 137 0.30 -5.10 3.91
C LEU A 137 -1.19 -4.82 4.15
N ASP A 138 -1.56 -3.59 4.45
CA ASP A 138 -2.94 -3.18 4.66
C ASP A 138 -3.79 -3.36 3.39
N LEU A 139 -3.27 -2.94 2.24
CA LEU A 139 -3.95 -3.13 0.95
C LEU A 139 -4.22 -4.61 0.67
N LEU A 140 -3.23 -5.47 0.84
CA LEU A 140 -3.37 -6.90 0.55
C LEU A 140 -4.24 -7.61 1.60
N ALA A 141 -4.03 -7.31 2.88
CA ALA A 141 -4.79 -7.93 3.97
C ALA A 141 -6.25 -7.53 3.93
N SER A 142 -6.54 -6.23 3.87
CA SER A 142 -7.92 -5.72 3.82
C SER A 142 -8.64 -6.21 2.57
N SER A 143 -8.02 -6.11 1.39
CA SER A 143 -8.62 -6.63 0.15
C SER A 143 -8.93 -8.12 0.24
N THR A 144 -8.02 -8.93 0.78
CA THR A 144 -8.21 -10.37 0.93
C THR A 144 -9.37 -10.67 1.88
N VAL A 145 -9.38 -10.03 3.05
CA VAL A 145 -10.43 -10.21 4.07
C VAL A 145 -11.79 -9.83 3.49
N PHE A 146 -11.92 -8.66 2.88
CA PHE A 146 -13.18 -8.19 2.31
C PHE A 146 -13.67 -9.06 1.16
N ILE A 147 -12.78 -9.49 0.25
CA ILE A 147 -13.14 -10.39 -0.86
C ILE A 147 -13.66 -11.74 -0.31
N ILE A 148 -13.00 -12.30 0.71
CA ILE A 148 -13.44 -13.55 1.34
C ILE A 148 -14.81 -13.36 1.97
N PHE A 149 -15.04 -12.31 2.75
CA PHE A 149 -16.34 -12.05 3.37
C PHE A 149 -17.44 -11.81 2.34
N GLU A 150 -17.18 -11.03 1.28
CA GLU A 150 -18.14 -10.82 0.20
C GLU A 150 -18.51 -12.13 -0.54
N LYS A 151 -17.59 -13.09 -0.64
CA LYS A 151 -17.86 -14.37 -1.28
C LYS A 151 -18.55 -15.36 -0.37
N LEU A 152 -18.25 -15.36 0.94
CA LEU A 152 -18.87 -16.25 1.91
C LEU A 152 -20.28 -15.78 2.32
N PHE A 153 -20.49 -14.46 2.42
CA PHE A 153 -21.74 -13.86 2.87
C PHE A 153 -22.23 -12.78 1.89
N PRO A 154 -22.52 -13.15 0.62
CA PRO A 154 -22.89 -12.16 -0.38
C PRO A 154 -24.29 -11.58 -0.09
N LEU A 155 -24.41 -10.27 0.05
CA LEU A 155 -25.72 -9.59 0.09
C LEU A 155 -26.41 -9.68 -1.28
N TYR A 156 -25.64 -9.58 -2.35
CA TYR A 156 -26.09 -9.73 -3.74
C TYR A 156 -25.35 -10.88 -4.42
N PRO A 157 -25.99 -12.06 -4.57
CA PRO A 157 -25.40 -13.18 -5.28
C PRO A 157 -25.01 -12.78 -6.72
N GLY A 158 -23.79 -13.10 -7.12
CA GLY A 158 -23.29 -12.77 -8.46
C GLY A 158 -22.60 -11.41 -8.59
N GLN A 159 -22.46 -10.65 -7.49
CA GLN A 159 -21.72 -9.39 -7.51
C GLN A 159 -20.23 -9.65 -7.84
N PRO A 160 -19.65 -8.94 -8.83
CA PRO A 160 -18.23 -9.08 -9.17
C PRO A 160 -17.36 -8.43 -8.09
N VAL A 161 -16.15 -8.98 -7.89
CA VAL A 161 -15.16 -8.41 -6.96
C VAL A 161 -14.75 -7.00 -7.40
N PHE A 162 -14.49 -6.82 -8.69
CA PHE A 162 -14.21 -5.51 -9.25
C PHE A 162 -15.47 -4.91 -9.87
N ARG A 163 -16.07 -3.97 -9.14
CA ARG A 163 -17.25 -3.22 -9.59
C ARG A 163 -16.84 -2.13 -10.59
N GLY A 164 -17.82 -1.54 -11.29
CA GLY A 164 -17.55 -0.50 -12.29
C GLY A 164 -16.72 0.69 -11.78
N GLU A 165 -16.82 1.00 -10.50
CA GLU A 165 -16.18 2.16 -9.85
C GLU A 165 -14.97 1.79 -8.95
N TRP A 166 -14.48 0.54 -8.99
CA TRP A 166 -13.38 0.08 -8.12
C TRP A 166 -12.12 0.97 -8.18
N GLN A 167 -11.90 1.65 -9.32
CA GLN A 167 -10.76 2.57 -9.47
C GLN A 167 -10.91 3.83 -8.62
N VAL A 168 -12.14 4.26 -8.37
CA VAL A 168 -12.44 5.40 -7.50
C VAL A 168 -12.09 5.00 -6.07
N ASP A 169 -12.50 3.81 -5.65
CA ASP A 169 -12.20 3.27 -4.32
C ASP A 169 -10.67 3.15 -4.12
N MET A 170 -9.96 2.63 -5.12
CA MET A 170 -8.50 2.52 -5.07
C MET A 170 -7.81 3.89 -4.97
N LYS A 171 -8.29 4.89 -5.72
CA LYS A 171 -7.75 6.25 -5.63
C LYS A 171 -8.01 6.87 -4.26
N HIS A 172 -9.20 6.67 -3.70
CA HIS A 172 -9.53 7.13 -2.35
C HIS A 172 -8.68 6.43 -1.29
N PHE A 173 -8.49 5.13 -1.40
CA PHE A 173 -7.62 4.38 -0.51
C PHE A 173 -6.20 4.95 -0.52
N LEU A 174 -5.61 5.10 -1.71
CA LEU A 174 -4.27 5.66 -1.88
C LEU A 174 -4.17 7.09 -1.33
N PHE A 175 -5.13 7.96 -1.71
CA PHE A 175 -5.17 9.35 -1.25
C PHE A 175 -5.31 9.44 0.27
N ASN A 176 -6.22 8.67 0.86
CA ASN A 176 -6.43 8.66 2.30
C ASN A 176 -5.18 8.18 3.04
N HIS A 177 -4.56 7.09 2.57
CA HIS A 177 -3.35 6.58 3.20
C HIS A 177 -2.21 7.60 3.18
N LEU A 178 -1.95 8.22 2.03
CA LEU A 178 -0.93 9.26 1.90
C LEU A 178 -1.27 10.51 2.72
N SER A 179 -2.54 10.92 2.75
CA SER A 179 -2.99 12.08 3.53
C SER A 179 -2.87 11.83 5.02
N VAL A 180 -3.28 10.67 5.51
CA VAL A 180 -3.11 10.28 6.91
C VAL A 180 -1.63 10.25 7.29
N GLY A 181 -0.79 9.65 6.44
CA GLY A 181 0.66 9.65 6.62
C GLY A 181 1.22 11.07 6.73
N ALA A 182 0.87 11.96 5.81
CA ALA A 182 1.31 13.35 5.82
C ALA A 182 0.83 14.11 7.07
N VAL A 183 -0.44 13.92 7.46
CA VAL A 183 -1.01 14.53 8.67
C VAL A 183 -0.28 14.02 9.92
N LEU A 184 -0.04 12.72 10.04
CA LEU A 184 0.69 12.13 11.17
C LEU A 184 2.13 12.67 11.24
N LEU A 185 2.82 12.81 10.11
CA LEU A 185 4.14 13.42 10.05
C LEU A 185 4.12 14.86 10.57
N CYS A 186 3.15 15.66 10.09
CA CYS A 186 2.98 17.04 10.56
C CYS A 186 2.67 17.11 12.06
N ILE A 187 1.72 16.28 12.53
CA ILE A 187 1.32 16.24 13.93
C ILE A 187 2.52 15.84 14.80
N ASN A 188 3.21 14.77 14.50
CA ASN A 188 4.35 14.30 15.28
C ASN A 188 5.45 15.35 15.34
N PHE A 189 5.76 16.01 14.22
CA PHE A 189 6.76 17.07 14.19
C PHE A 189 6.35 18.28 15.05
N PHE A 190 5.13 18.80 14.85
CA PHE A 190 4.68 20.01 15.54
C PHE A 190 4.32 19.76 17.00
N VAL A 191 3.59 18.68 17.29
CA VAL A 191 3.14 18.37 18.65
C VAL A 191 4.33 18.14 19.57
N HIS A 192 5.30 17.32 19.14
CA HIS A 192 6.50 17.09 19.95
C HIS A 192 7.27 18.39 20.21
N ARG A 193 7.40 19.25 19.21
CA ARG A 193 8.15 20.51 19.32
C ARG A 193 7.42 21.59 20.15
N LEU A 194 6.09 21.67 20.00
CA LEU A 194 5.29 22.68 20.67
C LEU A 194 4.92 22.29 22.12
N PHE A 195 4.77 21.00 22.40
CA PHE A 195 4.27 20.52 23.70
C PHE A 195 5.31 19.73 24.49
N SER A 196 6.58 19.72 24.09
CA SER A 196 7.66 19.08 24.84
C SER A 196 7.74 19.56 26.29
N TRP A 197 7.40 20.81 26.55
CA TRP A 197 7.35 21.40 27.89
C TRP A 197 6.25 20.80 28.77
N ALA A 198 5.21 20.23 28.20
CA ALA A 198 4.10 19.62 28.90
C ALA A 198 4.34 18.12 29.18
N ALA A 199 5.41 17.55 28.63
CA ALA A 199 5.77 16.16 28.86
C ALA A 199 6.22 15.98 30.31
N TYR A 200 5.43 15.24 31.09
CA TYR A 200 5.74 14.94 32.50
C TYR A 200 6.22 13.48 32.61
N GLU A 201 7.54 13.32 32.59
CA GLU A 201 8.19 12.00 32.57
C GLU A 201 7.72 11.05 33.67
N PRO A 202 7.51 11.48 34.96
CA PRO A 202 7.04 10.55 35.98
C PRO A 202 5.68 9.92 35.67
N LEU A 203 4.77 10.67 35.04
CA LEU A 203 3.47 10.15 34.64
C LEU A 203 3.60 9.16 33.48
N GLN A 204 4.47 9.49 32.50
CA GLN A 204 4.73 8.58 31.38
C GLN A 204 5.30 7.23 31.87
N GLN A 205 6.29 7.28 32.75
CA GLN A 205 6.88 6.07 33.36
C GLN A 205 5.85 5.29 34.18
N ALA A 206 4.98 5.96 34.92
CA ALA A 206 3.91 5.31 35.70
C ALA A 206 2.92 4.59 34.78
N ILE A 207 2.54 5.19 33.65
CA ILE A 207 1.64 4.57 32.67
C ILE A 207 2.35 3.40 31.97
N GLN A 208 3.58 3.56 31.52
CA GLN A 208 4.37 2.51 30.86
C GLN A 208 4.68 1.31 31.78
N SER A 209 4.64 1.50 33.09
CA SER A 209 4.81 0.41 34.06
C SER A 209 3.55 -0.45 34.23
N LEU A 210 2.42 -0.05 33.68
CA LEU A 210 1.18 -0.81 33.73
C LEU A 210 1.23 -2.06 32.83
N PRO A 211 0.46 -3.11 33.16
CA PRO A 211 0.24 -4.19 32.17
C PRO A 211 -0.35 -3.66 30.88
N TYR A 212 0.08 -4.23 29.75
CA TYR A 212 -0.30 -3.77 28.40
C TYR A 212 -1.80 -3.46 28.22
N LEU A 213 -2.69 -4.31 28.74
CA LEU A 213 -4.14 -4.07 28.64
C LEU A 213 -4.61 -2.85 29.44
N ALA A 214 -3.98 -2.60 30.58
CA ALA A 214 -4.29 -1.42 31.40
C ALA A 214 -3.75 -0.13 30.73
N GLU A 215 -2.55 -0.18 30.19
CA GLU A 215 -1.97 0.92 29.41
C GLU A 215 -2.85 1.26 28.20
N LEU A 216 -3.24 0.24 27.41
CA LEU A 216 -4.16 0.39 26.29
C LEU A 216 -5.50 1.00 26.72
N PHE A 217 -6.09 0.53 27.81
CA PHE A 217 -7.35 1.06 28.33
C PHE A 217 -7.23 2.54 28.70
N VAL A 218 -6.16 2.92 29.40
CA VAL A 218 -5.90 4.33 29.76
C VAL A 218 -5.72 5.18 28.51
N ALA A 219 -4.95 4.71 27.51
CA ALA A 219 -4.75 5.43 26.26
C ALA A 219 -6.06 5.65 25.50
N VAL A 220 -6.89 4.62 25.36
CA VAL A 220 -8.20 4.71 24.71
C VAL A 220 -9.13 5.65 25.48
N LEU A 221 -9.20 5.53 26.80
CA LEU A 221 -10.03 6.40 27.64
C LEU A 221 -9.66 7.89 27.50
N VAL A 222 -8.35 8.19 27.50
CA VAL A 222 -7.87 9.58 27.33
C VAL A 222 -8.21 10.08 25.91
N ALA A 223 -7.98 9.25 24.89
CA ALA A 223 -8.31 9.61 23.50
C ALA A 223 -9.80 9.91 23.35
N ASP A 224 -10.69 9.06 23.91
CA ASP A 224 -12.14 9.25 23.87
C ASP A 224 -12.58 10.50 24.61
N LEU A 225 -11.99 10.80 25.76
CA LEU A 225 -12.28 12.03 26.52
C LEU A 225 -11.90 13.29 25.72
N VAL A 226 -10.72 13.28 25.08
CA VAL A 226 -10.30 14.39 24.23
C VAL A 226 -11.22 14.54 23.02
N GLN A 227 -11.57 13.44 22.37
CA GLN A 227 -12.50 13.42 21.25
C GLN A 227 -13.90 13.94 21.65
N TYR A 228 -14.40 13.49 22.80
CA TYR A 228 -15.66 13.97 23.37
C TYR A 228 -15.61 15.48 23.62
N ALA A 229 -14.55 15.98 24.25
CA ALA A 229 -14.39 17.40 24.54
C ALA A 229 -14.31 18.23 23.25
N ALA A 230 -13.58 17.77 22.24
CA ALA A 230 -13.51 18.40 20.92
C ALA A 230 -14.88 18.40 20.22
N HIS A 231 -15.57 17.26 20.21
CA HIS A 231 -16.91 17.15 19.62
C HIS A 231 -17.93 18.06 20.32
N ARG A 232 -17.91 18.10 21.65
CA ARG A 232 -18.74 19.01 22.43
C ARG A 232 -18.44 20.47 22.12
N ALA A 233 -17.16 20.84 21.97
CA ALA A 233 -16.77 22.20 21.60
C ALA A 233 -17.32 22.58 20.20
N TYR A 234 -17.36 21.64 19.25
CA TYR A 234 -18.00 21.86 17.95
C TYR A 234 -19.48 22.23 18.10
N HIS A 235 -20.19 21.67 19.05
CA HIS A 235 -21.62 21.98 19.28
C HIS A 235 -21.84 23.23 20.11
N GLU A 236 -20.95 23.60 21.02
CA GLU A 236 -21.12 24.72 21.93
C GLU A 236 -20.51 26.04 21.41
N VAL A 237 -19.51 25.97 20.55
CA VAL A 237 -18.82 27.16 20.02
C VAL A 237 -19.44 27.55 18.67
N PRO A 238 -20.16 28.69 18.57
CA PRO A 238 -20.87 29.07 17.34
C PRO A 238 -19.99 29.22 16.11
N PHE A 239 -18.71 29.55 16.28
CA PHE A 239 -17.75 29.67 15.19
C PHE A 239 -17.37 28.31 14.58
N LEU A 240 -17.35 27.24 15.37
CA LEU A 240 -17.02 25.89 14.92
C LEU A 240 -18.20 25.17 14.28
N TRP A 241 -19.42 25.66 14.51
CA TRP A 241 -20.65 25.07 14.00
C TRP A 241 -21.06 25.60 12.62
N ARG A 242 -20.49 26.69 12.15
CA ARG A 242 -20.78 27.31 10.85
C ARG A 242 -19.79 26.83 9.77
#